data_b7efa5841732bee42c5a0b950f28d385
#
_entry.id   b7efa5841732bee42c5a0b950f28d385
#
_cell.length_a   1.000
_cell.length_b   1.000
_cell.length_c   1.000
_cell.angle_alpha   90.00
_cell.angle_beta   90.00
_cell.angle_gamma   90.00
#
_symmetry.space_group_name_H-M   'P 1'
#
loop_
_entity.id
_entity.type
_entity.pdbx_description
1 polymer ?
#
loop_
_entity_poly.entity_id
_entity_poly.type
_entity_poly.pdbx_seq_one_letter_code
_entity_poly.pdbx_strand_id
1 'polypeptide(L)'
;EVSLAENIERAPLHPLDQFRAFQDMRGKGMSEEEIAAAFFVPTQVVKQRLRLASVSPALLEVYADDGMTLEQLMAFTVSDDHARQEQVWDAIKDAWSKEPYQIRRMLTETTVRASDKRAVFVGGEAYEAAGGVVMRDLFQSDDGGWLQDAALLDRLVAEKLKATAEEIAAEGWKWVEVAVSFPYDATRGLRELQGEPLDLTTDEQATIDALNAEYQKLEAEYEGADELPDEVDQRLGEIETA
;
A
#
# COMPACT_ATOMS: atom_id res chain seq x y z
N GLU A 1 23.07 29.22 -33.01
CA GLU A 1 21.97 30.02 -32.47
C GLU A 1 20.60 29.67 -33.11
N VAL A 2 20.57 29.29 -34.41
CA VAL A 2 19.34 28.93 -35.12
C VAL A 2 18.70 27.63 -34.58
N SER A 3 19.52 26.67 -34.11
CA SER A 3 19.06 25.36 -33.61
C SER A 3 18.33 25.43 -32.27
N LEU A 4 18.61 26.44 -31.42
CA LEU A 4 17.96 26.60 -30.13
C LEU A 4 16.56 27.23 -30.25
N ALA A 5 16.38 28.14 -31.19
CA ALA A 5 15.12 28.80 -31.48
C ALA A 5 14.11 27.83 -32.12
N GLU A 6 14.56 26.88 -32.95
CA GLU A 6 13.74 25.89 -33.63
C GLU A 6 13.15 24.85 -32.66
N ASN A 7 13.82 24.59 -31.53
CA ASN A 7 13.31 23.67 -30.49
C ASN A 7 12.29 24.31 -29.55
N ILE A 8 12.16 25.64 -29.51
CA ILE A 8 11.20 26.34 -28.62
C ILE A 8 9.80 26.38 -29.24
N GLU A 9 9.65 26.21 -30.54
CA GLU A 9 8.36 26.25 -31.25
C GLU A 9 7.71 24.87 -31.54
N ARG A 10 8.36 23.75 -31.18
CA ARG A 10 7.73 22.43 -31.34
C ARG A 10 6.65 22.22 -30.29
N ALA A 11 5.41 22.12 -30.75
CA ALA A 11 4.32 21.65 -29.90
C ALA A 11 4.71 20.34 -29.19
N PRO A 12 4.42 20.18 -27.90
CA PRO A 12 4.72 18.94 -27.19
C PRO A 12 4.13 17.75 -27.95
N LEU A 13 4.93 16.69 -28.13
CA LEU A 13 4.44 15.45 -28.74
C LEU A 13 3.21 14.94 -27.97
N HIS A 14 2.22 14.46 -28.73
CA HIS A 14 1.05 13.84 -28.13
C HIS A 14 1.48 12.69 -27.19
N PRO A 15 0.81 12.49 -26.04
CA PRO A 15 1.22 11.46 -25.06
C PRO A 15 1.30 10.04 -25.65
N LEU A 16 0.48 9.68 -26.63
CA LEU A 16 0.59 8.40 -27.35
C LEU A 16 1.84 8.32 -28.25
N ASP A 17 2.23 9.43 -28.87
CA ASP A 17 3.45 9.45 -29.69
C ASP A 17 4.69 9.37 -28.82
N GLN A 18 4.66 10.03 -27.63
CA GLN A 18 5.70 9.83 -26.61
C GLN A 18 5.76 8.36 -26.15
N PHE A 19 4.60 7.75 -25.86
CA PHE A 19 4.52 6.35 -25.46
C PHE A 19 5.13 5.43 -26.52
N ARG A 20 4.73 5.57 -27.80
CA ARG A 20 5.24 4.76 -28.91
C ARG A 20 6.76 4.93 -29.08
N ALA A 21 7.25 6.17 -29.02
CA ALA A 21 8.67 6.45 -29.10
C ALA A 21 9.46 5.85 -27.93
N PHE A 22 8.96 5.96 -26.70
CA PHE A 22 9.61 5.38 -25.52
C PHE A 22 9.59 3.84 -25.57
N GLN A 23 8.49 3.24 -26.04
CA GLN A 23 8.38 1.79 -26.21
C GLN A 23 9.40 1.28 -27.26
N ASP A 24 9.56 1.96 -28.39
CA ASP A 24 10.56 1.61 -29.42
C ASP A 24 11.99 1.70 -28.86
N MET A 25 12.31 2.74 -28.11
CA MET A 25 13.63 2.89 -27.48
C MET A 25 13.87 1.83 -26.39
N ARG A 26 12.86 1.51 -25.59
CA ARG A 26 12.94 0.42 -24.62
C ARG A 26 13.18 -0.93 -25.31
N GLY A 27 12.53 -1.17 -26.45
CA GLY A 27 12.75 -2.36 -27.28
C GLY A 27 14.17 -2.44 -27.86
N LYS A 28 14.85 -1.32 -28.03
CA LYS A 28 16.25 -1.23 -28.42
C LYS A 28 17.23 -1.37 -27.25
N GLY A 29 16.75 -1.60 -26.03
CA GLY A 29 17.55 -1.84 -24.84
C GLY A 29 17.93 -0.60 -24.03
N MET A 30 17.37 0.58 -24.35
CA MET A 30 17.63 1.80 -23.57
C MET A 30 16.94 1.73 -22.21
N SER A 31 17.63 2.25 -21.19
CA SER A 31 17.06 2.43 -19.85
C SER A 31 16.07 3.60 -19.80
N GLU A 32 15.28 3.68 -18.76
CA GLU A 32 14.33 4.78 -18.56
C GLU A 32 15.05 6.13 -18.38
N GLU A 33 16.23 6.11 -17.75
CA GLU A 33 17.09 7.28 -17.57
C GLU A 33 17.65 7.77 -18.90
N GLU A 34 18.08 6.85 -19.76
CA GLU A 34 18.59 7.20 -21.10
C GLU A 34 17.48 7.76 -21.99
N ILE A 35 16.29 7.19 -21.94
CA ILE A 35 15.12 7.71 -22.66
C ILE A 35 14.74 9.10 -22.11
N ALA A 36 14.71 9.27 -20.78
CA ALA A 36 14.42 10.54 -20.14
C ALA A 36 15.39 11.63 -20.57
N ALA A 37 16.70 11.32 -20.62
CA ALA A 37 17.74 12.22 -21.08
C ALA A 37 17.60 12.58 -22.57
N ALA A 38 17.25 11.60 -23.42
CA ALA A 38 17.07 11.80 -24.85
C ALA A 38 15.88 12.73 -25.20
N PHE A 39 14.83 12.69 -24.39
CA PHE A 39 13.62 13.51 -24.59
C PHE A 39 13.55 14.74 -23.69
N PHE A 40 14.55 14.98 -22.85
CA PHE A 40 14.58 16.10 -21.88
C PHE A 40 13.35 16.13 -20.97
N VAL A 41 12.91 14.95 -20.52
CA VAL A 41 11.79 14.79 -19.59
C VAL A 41 12.26 14.09 -18.31
N PRO A 42 11.54 14.27 -17.18
CA PRO A 42 11.81 13.50 -15.97
C PRO A 42 11.62 11.99 -16.20
N THR A 43 12.44 11.14 -15.57
CA THR A 43 12.31 9.67 -15.63
C THR A 43 10.93 9.20 -15.22
N GLN A 44 10.29 9.90 -14.28
CA GLN A 44 8.91 9.61 -13.87
C GLN A 44 7.92 9.72 -15.03
N VAL A 45 8.09 10.67 -15.94
CA VAL A 45 7.24 10.80 -17.13
C VAL A 45 7.43 9.61 -18.06
N VAL A 46 8.68 9.13 -18.23
CA VAL A 46 8.95 7.93 -19.05
C VAL A 46 8.25 6.70 -18.46
N LYS A 47 8.39 6.48 -17.14
CA LYS A 47 7.71 5.38 -16.43
C LYS A 47 6.20 5.44 -16.63
N GLN A 48 5.60 6.61 -16.45
CA GLN A 48 4.17 6.82 -16.63
C GLN A 48 3.71 6.53 -18.07
N ARG A 49 4.45 6.98 -19.07
CA ARG A 49 4.10 6.72 -20.48
C ARG A 49 4.26 5.23 -20.82
N LEU A 50 5.34 4.58 -20.38
CA LEU A 50 5.56 3.16 -20.62
C LEU A 50 4.48 2.29 -19.94
N ARG A 51 3.91 2.73 -18.81
CA ARG A 51 2.80 2.02 -18.16
C ARG A 51 1.52 1.96 -19.02
N LEU A 52 1.35 2.86 -19.99
CA LEU A 52 0.23 2.80 -20.95
C LEU A 52 0.23 1.50 -21.79
N ALA A 53 1.34 0.76 -21.80
CA ALA A 53 1.39 -0.58 -22.42
C ALA A 53 0.46 -1.61 -21.76
N SER A 54 0.04 -1.37 -20.51
CA SER A 54 -0.93 -2.22 -19.80
C SER A 54 -2.39 -1.93 -20.17
N VAL A 55 -2.65 -0.85 -20.93
CA VAL A 55 -4.00 -0.49 -21.35
C VAL A 55 -4.38 -1.25 -22.61
N SER A 56 -5.65 -1.70 -22.68
CA SER A 56 -6.21 -2.33 -23.87
C SER A 56 -5.98 -1.50 -25.13
N PRO A 57 -5.55 -2.11 -26.24
CA PRO A 57 -5.41 -1.41 -27.52
C PRO A 57 -6.67 -0.66 -27.96
N ALA A 58 -7.85 -1.21 -27.67
CA ALA A 58 -9.12 -0.55 -27.98
C ALA A 58 -9.30 0.77 -27.23
N LEU A 59 -8.88 0.84 -25.97
CA LEU A 59 -8.93 2.07 -25.17
C LEU A 59 -7.87 3.10 -25.60
N LEU A 60 -6.71 2.65 -26.07
CA LEU A 60 -5.71 3.54 -26.67
C LEU A 60 -6.24 4.19 -27.95
N GLU A 61 -7.04 3.48 -28.76
CA GLU A 61 -7.71 4.03 -29.93
C GLU A 61 -8.79 5.06 -29.53
N VAL A 62 -9.61 4.74 -28.52
CA VAL A 62 -10.59 5.71 -27.99
C VAL A 62 -9.92 7.01 -27.54
N TYR A 63 -8.76 6.93 -26.88
CA TYR A 63 -8.00 8.11 -26.50
C TYR A 63 -7.39 8.83 -27.72
N ALA A 64 -6.91 8.08 -28.72
CA ALA A 64 -6.39 8.67 -29.96
C ALA A 64 -7.46 9.49 -30.73
N ASP A 65 -8.72 9.09 -30.61
CA ASP A 65 -9.89 9.75 -31.21
C ASP A 65 -10.53 10.80 -30.26
N ASP A 66 -9.81 11.27 -29.25
CA ASP A 66 -10.28 12.24 -28.25
C ASP A 66 -11.55 11.80 -27.47
N GLY A 67 -11.86 10.50 -27.45
CA GLY A 67 -13.02 9.95 -26.75
C GLY A 67 -12.87 9.91 -25.21
N MET A 68 -11.66 10.06 -24.69
CA MET A 68 -11.36 10.16 -23.26
C MET A 68 -10.17 11.09 -23.02
N THR A 69 -10.00 11.53 -21.76
CA THR A 69 -8.83 12.33 -21.35
C THR A 69 -7.64 11.43 -21.01
N LEU A 70 -6.43 12.01 -21.01
CA LEU A 70 -5.23 11.30 -20.57
C LEU A 70 -5.36 10.78 -19.13
N GLU A 71 -5.98 11.55 -18.22
CA GLU A 71 -6.17 11.15 -16.83
C GLU A 71 -7.11 9.94 -16.69
N GLN A 72 -8.14 9.88 -17.53
CA GLN A 72 -9.02 8.72 -17.63
C GLN A 72 -8.26 7.49 -18.16
N LEU A 73 -7.47 7.65 -19.22
CA LEU A 73 -6.64 6.58 -19.77
C LEU A 73 -5.64 6.04 -18.73
N MET A 74 -4.98 6.95 -18.02
CA MET A 74 -4.04 6.59 -16.95
C MET A 74 -4.71 5.82 -15.80
N ALA A 75 -5.99 6.08 -15.51
CA ALA A 75 -6.74 5.34 -14.49
C ALA A 75 -6.93 3.86 -14.86
N PHE A 76 -6.95 3.50 -16.14
CA PHE A 76 -7.05 2.10 -16.58
C PHE A 76 -5.76 1.30 -16.33
N THR A 77 -4.61 1.95 -16.19
CA THR A 77 -3.33 1.26 -15.96
C THR A 77 -3.22 0.54 -14.60
N VAL A 78 -4.18 0.74 -13.71
CA VAL A 78 -4.27 0.03 -12.41
C VAL A 78 -4.42 -1.48 -12.60
N SER A 79 -5.07 -1.93 -13.68
CA SER A 79 -5.27 -3.33 -14.00
C SER A 79 -4.65 -3.67 -15.34
N ASP A 80 -4.08 -4.86 -15.48
CA ASP A 80 -3.58 -5.40 -16.76
C ASP A 80 -4.63 -6.28 -17.46
N ASP A 81 -5.84 -6.42 -16.90
CA ASP A 81 -6.95 -7.18 -17.47
C ASP A 81 -7.69 -6.32 -18.51
N HIS A 82 -7.33 -6.48 -19.78
CA HIS A 82 -7.90 -5.75 -20.91
C HIS A 82 -9.42 -5.95 -21.03
N ALA A 83 -9.92 -7.17 -20.78
CA ALA A 83 -11.36 -7.44 -20.88
C ALA A 83 -12.13 -6.66 -19.79
N ARG A 84 -11.59 -6.62 -18.58
CA ARG A 84 -12.17 -5.83 -17.49
C ARG A 84 -12.08 -4.34 -17.75
N GLN A 85 -10.98 -3.85 -18.31
CA GLN A 85 -10.83 -2.45 -18.70
C GLN A 85 -11.92 -2.03 -19.72
N GLU A 86 -12.11 -2.83 -20.76
CA GLU A 86 -13.12 -2.58 -21.81
C GLU A 86 -14.54 -2.63 -21.25
N GLN A 87 -14.86 -3.60 -20.38
CA GLN A 87 -16.15 -3.65 -19.68
C GLN A 87 -16.43 -2.40 -18.85
N VAL A 88 -15.41 -1.93 -18.10
CA VAL A 88 -15.54 -0.71 -17.30
C VAL A 88 -15.77 0.50 -18.21
N TRP A 89 -15.03 0.61 -19.31
CA TRP A 89 -15.24 1.69 -20.28
C TRP A 89 -16.64 1.66 -20.87
N ASP A 90 -17.11 0.50 -21.34
CA ASP A 90 -18.44 0.33 -21.89
C ASP A 90 -19.55 0.74 -20.90
N ALA A 91 -19.35 0.49 -19.63
CA ALA A 91 -20.30 0.86 -18.58
C ALA A 91 -20.36 2.38 -18.33
N ILE A 92 -19.28 3.12 -18.62
CA ILE A 92 -19.19 4.54 -18.29
C ILE A 92 -19.13 5.49 -19.50
N LYS A 93 -18.86 4.99 -20.72
CA LYS A 93 -18.64 5.85 -21.91
C LYS A 93 -19.78 6.82 -22.19
N ASP A 94 -21.01 6.45 -21.85
CA ASP A 94 -22.21 7.29 -22.03
C ASP A 94 -22.68 7.94 -20.73
N ALA A 95 -21.94 7.74 -19.60
CA ALA A 95 -22.29 8.33 -18.32
C ALA A 95 -21.98 9.84 -18.31
N TRP A 96 -22.75 10.58 -17.52
CA TRP A 96 -22.54 12.01 -17.33
C TRP A 96 -21.22 12.34 -16.62
N SER A 97 -20.75 11.44 -15.74
CA SER A 97 -19.46 11.55 -15.06
C SER A 97 -18.59 10.36 -15.39
N LYS A 98 -17.34 10.64 -15.79
CA LYS A 98 -16.31 9.65 -16.13
C LYS A 98 -15.01 9.95 -15.38
N GLU A 99 -15.16 10.27 -14.10
CA GLU A 99 -14.03 10.68 -13.27
C GLU A 99 -13.00 9.55 -13.12
N PRO A 100 -11.69 9.83 -13.18
CA PRO A 100 -10.64 8.82 -13.05
C PRO A 100 -10.75 7.96 -11.79
N TYR A 101 -11.22 8.54 -10.65
CA TYR A 101 -11.42 7.79 -9.41
C TYR A 101 -12.52 6.71 -9.51
N GLN A 102 -13.56 6.96 -10.34
CA GLN A 102 -14.63 5.98 -10.58
C GLN A 102 -14.12 4.80 -11.39
N ILE A 103 -13.29 5.07 -12.41
CA ILE A 103 -12.63 4.04 -13.22
C ILE A 103 -11.79 3.15 -12.32
N ARG A 104 -10.92 3.74 -11.48
CA ARG A 104 -10.10 2.99 -10.52
C ARG A 104 -10.94 2.15 -9.58
N ARG A 105 -11.99 2.73 -9.00
CA ARG A 105 -12.89 2.01 -8.09
C ARG A 105 -13.53 0.81 -8.75
N MET A 106 -14.02 0.94 -9.97
CA MET A 106 -14.67 -0.16 -10.70
C MET A 106 -13.68 -1.26 -11.07
N LEU A 107 -12.42 -0.92 -11.41
CA LEU A 107 -11.37 -1.87 -11.72
C LEU A 107 -10.90 -2.63 -10.47
N THR A 108 -10.98 -2.02 -9.28
CA THR A 108 -10.48 -2.59 -8.01
C THR A 108 -11.60 -3.10 -7.09
N GLU A 109 -12.85 -3.15 -7.55
CA GLU A 109 -14.03 -3.50 -6.74
C GLU A 109 -13.95 -4.89 -6.09
N THR A 110 -13.29 -5.84 -6.77
CA THR A 110 -13.16 -7.23 -6.30
C THR A 110 -11.83 -7.50 -5.58
N THR A 111 -11.01 -6.50 -5.39
CA THR A 111 -9.67 -6.62 -4.82
C THR A 111 -9.65 -6.22 -3.35
N VAL A 112 -8.60 -6.59 -2.63
CA VAL A 112 -8.38 -6.22 -1.24
C VAL A 112 -7.29 -5.16 -1.17
N ARG A 113 -7.52 -4.06 -0.45
CA ARG A 113 -6.49 -3.03 -0.26
C ARG A 113 -5.31 -3.56 0.53
N ALA A 114 -4.10 -3.12 0.21
CA ALA A 114 -2.91 -3.48 0.96
C ALA A 114 -2.95 -2.98 2.43
N SER A 115 -3.74 -1.93 2.71
CA SER A 115 -4.02 -1.44 4.07
C SER A 115 -5.06 -2.25 4.85
N ASP A 116 -5.72 -3.25 4.23
CA ASP A 116 -6.61 -4.18 4.95
C ASP A 116 -5.81 -4.97 5.98
N LYS A 117 -6.37 -5.14 7.19
CA LYS A 117 -5.72 -5.87 8.28
C LYS A 117 -5.20 -7.26 7.91
N ARG A 118 -5.90 -7.96 7.01
CA ARG A 118 -5.49 -9.28 6.51
C ARG A 118 -4.22 -9.18 5.65
N ALA A 119 -4.19 -8.17 4.75
CA ALA A 119 -3.05 -7.92 3.89
C ALA A 119 -1.81 -7.48 4.69
N VAL A 120 -2.00 -6.60 5.69
CA VAL A 120 -0.95 -6.18 6.63
C VAL A 120 -0.43 -7.37 7.44
N PHE A 121 -1.33 -8.23 7.94
CA PHE A 121 -0.96 -9.41 8.73
C PHE A 121 -0.14 -10.42 7.92
N VAL A 122 -0.50 -10.70 6.67
CA VAL A 122 0.24 -11.62 5.78
C VAL A 122 1.56 -10.98 5.34
N GLY A 123 1.52 -9.72 4.93
CA GLY A 123 2.60 -9.00 4.28
C GLY A 123 2.60 -9.17 2.77
N GLY A 124 2.89 -8.07 2.04
CA GLY A 124 2.88 -8.06 0.56
C GLY A 124 3.85 -9.06 -0.05
N GLU A 125 5.06 -9.16 0.48
CA GLU A 125 6.08 -10.09 -0.02
C GLU A 125 5.64 -11.57 0.07
N ALA A 126 5.01 -11.96 1.19
CA ALA A 126 4.51 -13.31 1.36
C ALA A 126 3.35 -13.63 0.40
N TYR A 127 2.49 -12.64 0.16
CA TYR A 127 1.40 -12.75 -0.81
C TYR A 127 1.93 -12.92 -2.24
N GLU A 128 2.90 -12.11 -2.67
CA GLU A 128 3.54 -12.21 -3.99
C GLU A 128 4.33 -13.51 -4.15
N ALA A 129 5.07 -13.94 -3.12
CA ALA A 129 5.78 -15.22 -3.09
C ALA A 129 4.84 -16.43 -3.26
N ALA A 130 3.59 -16.31 -2.80
CA ALA A 130 2.55 -17.32 -3.00
C ALA A 130 1.86 -17.25 -4.38
N GLY A 131 2.33 -16.37 -5.27
CA GLY A 131 1.82 -16.18 -6.63
C GLY A 131 0.71 -15.13 -6.74
N GLY A 132 0.48 -14.35 -5.69
CA GLY A 132 -0.48 -13.25 -5.71
C GLY A 132 0.04 -12.05 -6.52
N VAL A 133 -0.88 -11.33 -7.15
CA VAL A 133 -0.57 -10.10 -7.89
C VAL A 133 -1.03 -8.88 -7.09
N VAL A 134 -0.12 -7.92 -6.89
CA VAL A 134 -0.44 -6.63 -6.30
C VAL A 134 -0.56 -5.58 -7.41
N MET A 135 -1.75 -5.03 -7.56
CA MET A 135 -2.03 -3.96 -8.50
C MET A 135 -1.59 -2.62 -7.89
N ARG A 136 -0.90 -1.79 -8.69
CA ARG A 136 -0.35 -0.51 -8.24
C ARG A 136 -0.81 0.64 -9.11
N ASP A 137 -1.13 1.78 -8.51
CA ASP A 137 -1.32 3.05 -9.22
C ASP A 137 -0.02 3.86 -9.20
N LEU A 138 0.59 4.05 -10.36
CA LEU A 138 1.82 4.85 -10.50
C LEU A 138 1.57 6.35 -10.63
N PHE A 139 0.31 6.77 -10.70
CA PHE A 139 -0.08 8.16 -10.93
C PHE A 139 -0.60 8.84 -9.66
N GLN A 140 -1.03 8.06 -8.68
CA GLN A 140 -1.52 8.54 -7.39
C GLN A 140 -0.95 7.69 -6.24
N SER A 141 -1.03 8.21 -5.02
CA SER A 141 -0.77 7.40 -3.83
C SER A 141 -1.84 6.31 -3.72
N ASP A 142 -1.42 5.06 -3.63
CA ASP A 142 -2.27 3.88 -3.56
C ASP A 142 -2.15 3.13 -2.23
N ASP A 143 -1.42 3.68 -1.25
CA ASP A 143 -1.20 3.11 0.09
C ASP A 143 -0.77 1.63 0.06
N GLY A 144 0.09 1.28 -0.91
CA GLY A 144 0.57 -0.08 -1.12
C GLY A 144 -0.19 -0.89 -2.17
N GLY A 145 -1.28 -0.36 -2.74
CA GLY A 145 -2.01 -0.95 -3.86
C GLY A 145 -3.14 -1.89 -3.45
N TRP A 146 -3.46 -2.84 -4.34
CA TRP A 146 -4.59 -3.76 -4.19
C TRP A 146 -4.16 -5.19 -4.51
N LEU A 147 -4.48 -6.12 -3.62
CA LEU A 147 -4.27 -7.56 -3.78
C LEU A 147 -5.41 -8.12 -4.65
N GLN A 148 -5.07 -8.71 -5.80
CA GLN A 148 -6.04 -9.12 -6.80
C GLN A 148 -6.84 -10.35 -6.39
N ASP A 149 -6.22 -11.31 -5.71
CA ASP A 149 -6.84 -12.58 -5.29
C ASP A 149 -7.14 -12.57 -3.79
N ALA A 150 -8.40 -12.25 -3.44
CA ALA A 150 -8.88 -12.25 -2.08
C ALA A 150 -8.91 -13.68 -1.47
N ALA A 151 -9.14 -14.72 -2.29
CA ALA A 151 -9.19 -16.09 -1.80
C ALA A 151 -7.80 -16.61 -1.43
N LEU A 152 -6.79 -16.25 -2.22
CA LEU A 152 -5.38 -16.51 -1.88
C LEU A 152 -5.01 -15.82 -0.57
N LEU A 153 -5.38 -14.54 -0.40
CA LEU A 153 -5.13 -13.81 0.83
C LEU A 153 -5.77 -14.49 2.04
N ASP A 154 -7.05 -14.85 1.95
CA ASP A 154 -7.76 -15.51 3.05
C ASP A 154 -7.12 -16.87 3.42
N ARG A 155 -6.64 -17.63 2.44
CA ARG A 155 -5.88 -18.86 2.67
C ARG A 155 -4.59 -18.60 3.45
N LEU A 156 -3.78 -17.62 3.02
CA LEU A 156 -2.53 -17.26 3.69
C LEU A 156 -2.77 -16.76 5.11
N VAL A 157 -3.84 -16.01 5.34
CA VAL A 157 -4.27 -15.58 6.67
C VAL A 157 -4.55 -16.81 7.55
N ALA A 158 -5.33 -17.78 7.04
CA ALA A 158 -5.68 -18.99 7.79
C ALA A 158 -4.43 -19.84 8.11
N GLU A 159 -3.51 -19.98 7.17
CA GLU A 159 -2.24 -20.70 7.36
C GLU A 159 -1.37 -20.03 8.44
N LYS A 160 -1.22 -18.71 8.37
CA LYS A 160 -0.43 -17.93 9.34
C LYS A 160 -1.07 -17.94 10.73
N LEU A 161 -2.41 -17.78 10.82
CA LEU A 161 -3.12 -17.89 12.10
C LEU A 161 -2.96 -19.28 12.72
N LYS A 162 -3.02 -20.34 11.91
CA LYS A 162 -2.80 -21.70 12.41
C LYS A 162 -1.40 -21.90 12.97
N ALA A 163 -0.37 -21.43 12.26
CA ALA A 163 1.01 -21.50 12.75
C ALA A 163 1.19 -20.74 14.07
N THR A 164 0.66 -19.51 14.15
CA THR A 164 0.69 -18.72 15.40
C THR A 164 -0.07 -19.42 16.53
N ALA A 165 -1.20 -20.07 16.25
CA ALA A 165 -1.95 -20.82 17.25
C ALA A 165 -1.14 -22.02 17.79
N GLU A 166 -0.39 -22.71 16.92
CA GLU A 166 0.49 -23.81 17.32
C GLU A 166 1.65 -23.33 18.21
N GLU A 167 2.25 -22.17 17.91
CA GLU A 167 3.28 -21.52 18.73
C GLU A 167 2.73 -21.16 20.12
N ILE A 168 1.58 -20.52 20.20
CA ILE A 168 0.93 -20.15 21.47
C ILE A 168 0.55 -21.41 22.27
N ALA A 169 0.02 -22.44 21.59
CA ALA A 169 -0.35 -23.69 22.25
C ALA A 169 0.88 -24.39 22.89
N ALA A 170 2.06 -24.24 22.31
CA ALA A 170 3.30 -24.78 22.87
C ALA A 170 3.72 -24.14 24.22
N GLU A 171 3.20 -22.94 24.53
CA GLU A 171 3.38 -22.30 25.84
C GLU A 171 2.62 -22.99 26.98
N GLY A 172 1.77 -23.97 26.67
CA GLY A 172 1.04 -24.76 27.64
C GLY A 172 -0.41 -24.37 27.89
N TRP A 173 -0.97 -23.53 27.02
CA TRP A 173 -2.39 -23.17 27.08
C TRP A 173 -3.28 -24.39 26.86
N LYS A 174 -4.36 -24.47 27.62
CA LYS A 174 -5.30 -25.61 27.55
C LYS A 174 -6.03 -25.70 26.21
N TRP A 175 -6.29 -24.59 25.59
CA TRP A 175 -6.90 -24.45 24.27
C TRP A 175 -6.53 -23.08 23.68
N VAL A 176 -6.41 -23.03 22.38
CA VAL A 176 -6.16 -21.81 21.61
C VAL A 176 -7.15 -21.77 20.47
N GLU A 177 -7.82 -20.66 20.29
CA GLU A 177 -8.74 -20.41 19.18
C GLU A 177 -8.31 -19.16 18.43
N VAL A 178 -8.32 -19.23 17.10
CA VAL A 178 -7.92 -18.13 16.24
C VAL A 178 -9.06 -17.76 15.31
N ALA A 179 -9.22 -16.48 15.04
CA ALA A 179 -10.24 -15.99 14.12
C ALA A 179 -9.75 -14.76 13.37
N VAL A 180 -10.12 -14.61 12.11
CA VAL A 180 -9.87 -13.40 11.30
C VAL A 180 -10.54 -12.17 11.90
N SER A 181 -11.71 -12.38 12.49
CA SER A 181 -12.46 -11.36 13.23
C SER A 181 -13.07 -11.97 14.47
N PHE A 182 -12.77 -11.41 15.63
CA PHE A 182 -13.32 -11.88 16.88
C PHE A 182 -14.80 -11.47 16.96
N PRO A 183 -15.74 -12.41 17.20
CA PRO A 183 -17.14 -12.06 17.43
C PRO A 183 -17.26 -11.13 18.64
N TYR A 184 -18.19 -10.18 18.57
CA TYR A 184 -18.39 -9.19 19.65
C TYR A 184 -18.70 -9.85 21.01
N ASP A 185 -19.27 -11.05 21.02
CA ASP A 185 -19.66 -11.81 22.20
C ASP A 185 -18.73 -12.99 22.52
N ALA A 186 -17.55 -13.08 21.87
CA ALA A 186 -16.60 -14.19 22.07
C ALA A 186 -16.17 -14.36 23.54
N THR A 187 -16.09 -13.25 24.28
CA THR A 187 -15.72 -13.25 25.71
C THR A 187 -16.94 -13.31 26.64
N ARG A 188 -18.17 -13.40 26.07
CA ARG A 188 -19.39 -13.41 26.87
C ARG A 188 -19.48 -14.66 27.73
N GLY A 189 -19.55 -14.47 29.02
CA GLY A 189 -19.59 -15.59 30.00
C GLY A 189 -18.24 -16.10 30.44
N LEU A 190 -17.14 -15.55 29.88
CA LEU A 190 -15.81 -15.76 30.44
C LEU A 190 -15.61 -14.83 31.65
N ARG A 191 -14.91 -15.32 32.66
CA ARG A 191 -14.50 -14.52 33.80
C ARG A 191 -13.06 -14.05 33.58
N GLU A 192 -12.85 -12.77 33.71
CA GLU A 192 -11.52 -12.21 33.76
C GLU A 192 -10.77 -12.77 34.98
N LEU A 193 -9.59 -13.33 34.72
CA LEU A 193 -8.73 -13.80 35.80
C LEU A 193 -8.00 -12.57 36.34
N GLN A 194 -8.28 -12.23 37.58
CA GLN A 194 -7.46 -11.27 38.31
C GLN A 194 -6.22 -11.99 38.84
N GLY A 195 -5.04 -11.47 38.52
CA GLY A 195 -3.81 -11.95 39.12
C GLY A 195 -3.83 -11.75 40.63
N GLU A 196 -3.26 -12.68 41.38
CA GLU A 196 -3.02 -12.41 42.79
C GLU A 196 -1.85 -11.40 42.89
N PRO A 197 -1.97 -10.36 43.75
CA PRO A 197 -0.84 -9.45 43.97
C PRO A 197 0.39 -10.25 44.43
N LEU A 198 1.49 -10.10 43.72
CA LEU A 198 2.75 -10.66 44.13
C LEU A 198 3.34 -9.75 45.24
N ASP A 199 3.69 -10.33 46.38
CA ASP A 199 4.47 -9.63 47.40
C ASP A 199 5.88 -9.42 46.86
N LEU A 200 6.17 -8.16 46.50
CA LEU A 200 7.47 -7.77 45.99
C LEU A 200 8.54 -7.86 47.11
N THR A 201 9.71 -8.28 46.77
CA THR A 201 10.86 -8.18 47.69
C THR A 201 11.25 -6.71 47.89
N THR A 202 11.97 -6.42 48.97
CA THR A 202 12.42 -5.05 49.29
C THR A 202 13.26 -4.45 48.14
N ASP A 203 14.05 -5.29 47.47
CA ASP A 203 14.93 -4.86 46.36
C ASP A 203 14.10 -4.57 45.07
N GLU A 204 13.08 -5.39 44.77
CA GLU A 204 12.17 -5.16 43.66
C GLU A 204 11.32 -3.89 43.87
N GLN A 205 10.85 -3.69 45.10
CA GLN A 205 10.14 -2.46 45.45
C GLN A 205 11.03 -1.22 45.29
N ALA A 206 12.26 -1.27 45.75
CA ALA A 206 13.20 -0.16 45.59
C ALA A 206 13.52 0.13 44.10
N THR A 207 13.56 -0.92 43.27
CA THR A 207 13.76 -0.78 41.81
C THR A 207 12.56 -0.09 41.16
N ILE A 208 11.33 -0.52 41.48
CA ILE A 208 10.11 0.08 40.99
C ILE A 208 9.98 1.55 41.44
N ASP A 209 10.30 1.84 42.70
CA ASP A 209 10.26 3.19 43.23
C ASP A 209 11.26 4.12 42.51
N ALA A 210 12.46 3.59 42.20
CA ALA A 210 13.45 4.34 41.41
C ALA A 210 13.02 4.62 39.98
N LEU A 211 12.44 3.63 39.28
CA LEU A 211 11.92 3.77 37.93
C LEU A 211 10.75 4.75 37.89
N ASN A 212 9.84 4.66 38.85
CA ASN A 212 8.72 5.60 38.96
C ASN A 212 9.22 7.05 39.23
N ALA A 213 10.23 7.22 40.05
CA ALA A 213 10.81 8.53 40.30
C ALA A 213 11.50 9.10 39.05
N GLU A 214 12.18 8.26 38.27
CA GLU A 214 12.78 8.65 36.99
C GLU A 214 11.69 9.04 35.97
N TYR A 215 10.62 8.24 35.85
CA TYR A 215 9.47 8.52 34.98
C TYR A 215 8.84 9.87 35.29
N GLN A 216 8.49 10.11 36.57
CA GLN A 216 7.89 11.38 37.00
C GLN A 216 8.79 12.58 36.77
N LYS A 217 10.11 12.40 36.89
CA LYS A 217 11.07 13.46 36.62
C LYS A 217 11.11 13.80 35.14
N LEU A 218 11.15 12.79 34.25
CA LEU A 218 11.12 13.00 32.80
C LEU A 218 9.80 13.63 32.38
N GLU A 219 8.67 13.16 32.87
CA GLU A 219 7.35 13.72 32.58
C GLU A 219 7.26 15.20 33.01
N ALA A 220 7.75 15.53 34.19
CA ALA A 220 7.74 16.94 34.69
C ALA A 220 8.72 17.84 33.94
N GLU A 221 9.87 17.32 33.50
CA GLU A 221 10.89 18.07 32.73
C GLU A 221 10.38 18.46 31.34
N TYR A 222 9.54 17.64 30.73
CA TYR A 222 9.00 17.82 29.38
C TYR A 222 7.50 18.17 29.37
N GLU A 223 6.94 18.52 30.53
CA GLU A 223 5.53 18.97 30.65
C GLU A 223 5.28 20.20 29.77
N GLY A 224 4.44 20.03 28.74
CA GLY A 224 4.09 21.10 27.80
C GLY A 224 5.01 21.24 26.60
N ALA A 225 5.93 20.31 26.35
CA ALA A 225 6.66 20.24 25.10
C ALA A 225 5.75 19.73 23.95
N ASP A 226 5.81 20.38 22.79
CA ASP A 226 5.01 19.96 21.63
C ASP A 226 5.48 18.60 21.05
N GLU A 227 6.78 18.25 21.20
CA GLU A 227 7.37 16.97 20.82
C GLU A 227 8.43 16.56 21.85
N LEU A 228 8.49 15.27 22.19
CA LEU A 228 9.55 14.70 23.04
C LEU A 228 10.77 14.38 22.17
N PRO A 229 12.02 14.57 22.68
CA PRO A 229 13.20 14.03 22.03
C PRO A 229 13.13 12.49 21.95
N ASP A 230 13.57 11.90 20.82
CA ASP A 230 13.52 10.44 20.56
C ASP A 230 14.13 9.61 21.71
N GLU A 231 15.21 10.10 22.31
CA GLU A 231 15.90 9.43 23.45
C GLU A 231 15.02 9.40 24.71
N VAL A 232 14.23 10.43 24.94
CA VAL A 232 13.32 10.53 26.10
C VAL A 232 12.11 9.64 25.90
N ASP A 233 11.51 9.66 24.71
CA ASP A 233 10.38 8.82 24.35
C ASP A 233 10.75 7.33 24.46
N GLN A 234 11.91 6.95 23.91
CA GLN A 234 12.45 5.60 24.06
C GLN A 234 12.64 5.21 25.54
N ARG A 235 13.19 6.12 26.37
CA ARG A 235 13.45 5.84 27.78
C ARG A 235 12.15 5.69 28.59
N LEU A 236 11.15 6.49 28.31
CA LEU A 236 9.81 6.35 28.92
C LEU A 236 9.19 4.99 28.57
N GLY A 237 9.26 4.56 27.30
CA GLY A 237 8.82 3.24 26.88
C GLY A 237 9.56 2.08 27.51
N GLU A 238 10.88 2.21 27.74
CA GLU A 238 11.67 1.21 28.49
C GLU A 238 11.22 1.10 29.94
N ILE A 239 10.93 2.22 30.62
CA ILE A 239 10.46 2.24 32.00
C ILE A 239 9.07 1.62 32.12
N GLU A 240 8.17 1.86 31.17
CA GLU A 240 6.80 1.31 31.17
C GLU A 240 6.78 -0.22 30.98
N THR A 241 7.82 -0.76 30.35
CA THR A 241 7.93 -2.22 30.06
C THR A 241 8.77 -2.98 31.06
N ALA A 242 9.47 -2.30 31.96
CA ALA A 242 10.36 -2.90 32.96
C ALA A 242 9.61 -3.33 34.23
#